data_982e6ce7e3fb21e73e56d1b59214d822
#
_entry.id   982e6ce7e3fb21e73e56d1b59214d822
#
_cell.length_a   1.000
_cell.length_b   1.000
_cell.length_c   1.000
_cell.angle_alpha   90.00
_cell.angle_beta   90.00
_cell.angle_gamma   90.00
#
_symmetry.space_group_name_H-M   'P 1'
#
loop_
_entity.id
_entity.type
_entity.pdbx_description
1 polymer ?
#
loop_
_entity_poly.entity_id
_entity_poly.type
_entity_poly.pdbx_seq_one_letter_code
_entity_poly.pdbx_strand_id
1 'polypeptide(L)'
;IIKMSKFFKILLLIFLSLSNFYFSLVLAEEKIKIGLLVPTTGDNKNLGQQIIKSARIALKEIGSEKIEIYLKDTNSDPNKTLKSATELKDMGIKVVIGPIFHESLTYLEEVSEITFLSLTNRTVNLPNNVISAGINATSQLNTIKKFIENNEIKKTIFLTPKLDYEVEIKKAIKQSKLKINKHYIYDIEPTKLTAQIEKITNYKIRKQNLDDEIRRVENSNLI
;
A
#
# COMPACT_ATOMS: atom_id res chain seq x y z
N ILE A 1 42.87 -59.70 19.06
CA ILE A 1 42.01 -58.61 19.56
C ILE A 1 42.93 -57.48 20.02
N ILE A 2 43.02 -56.38 19.27
CA ILE A 2 43.91 -55.26 19.56
C ILE A 2 43.35 -54.50 20.77
N LYS A 3 44.08 -54.54 21.88
CA LYS A 3 43.76 -53.86 23.14
C LYS A 3 44.04 -52.36 22.98
N MET A 4 43.08 -51.57 22.58
CA MET A 4 43.23 -50.12 22.45
C MET A 4 43.60 -49.47 23.78
N SER A 5 44.66 -48.62 23.77
CA SER A 5 45.17 -47.97 24.97
C SER A 5 44.07 -47.02 25.53
N LYS A 6 44.02 -46.79 26.85
CA LYS A 6 43.09 -45.90 27.52
C LYS A 6 43.12 -44.49 26.90
N PHE A 7 44.25 -44.02 26.48
CA PHE A 7 44.46 -42.74 25.81
C PHE A 7 43.68 -42.64 24.48
N PHE A 8 43.70 -43.69 23.65
CA PHE A 8 43.02 -43.75 22.38
C PHE A 8 41.52 -43.77 22.55
N LYS A 9 40.99 -44.36 23.60
CA LYS A 9 39.55 -44.33 23.94
C LYS A 9 39.08 -42.94 24.34
N ILE A 10 39.88 -42.21 25.13
CA ILE A 10 39.59 -40.85 25.56
C ILE A 10 39.60 -39.89 24.35
N LEU A 11 40.61 -40.02 23.47
CA LEU A 11 40.71 -39.21 22.25
C LEU A 11 39.52 -39.44 21.30
N LEU A 12 39.05 -40.69 21.16
CA LEU A 12 37.88 -41.03 20.35
C LEU A 12 36.60 -40.44 20.94
N LEU A 13 36.42 -40.43 22.26
CA LEU A 13 35.29 -39.83 22.94
C LEU A 13 35.26 -38.30 22.76
N ILE A 14 36.41 -37.63 22.85
CA ILE A 14 36.54 -36.20 22.62
C ILE A 14 36.20 -35.88 21.14
N PHE A 15 36.67 -36.66 20.19
CA PHE A 15 36.38 -36.49 18.79
C PHE A 15 34.88 -36.68 18.47
N LEU A 16 34.25 -37.68 19.09
CA LEU A 16 32.79 -37.89 18.96
C LEU A 16 31.99 -36.74 19.58
N SER A 17 32.40 -36.19 20.71
CA SER A 17 31.71 -35.07 21.35
C SER A 17 31.85 -33.78 20.54
N LEU A 18 33.01 -33.49 19.96
CA LEU A 18 33.27 -32.39 19.07
C LEU A 18 32.47 -32.51 17.75
N SER A 19 32.33 -33.70 17.17
CA SER A 19 31.56 -33.91 15.95
C SER A 19 30.08 -33.63 16.14
N ASN A 20 29.50 -33.93 17.29
CA ASN A 20 28.11 -33.59 17.61
C ASN A 20 27.91 -32.07 17.79
N PHE A 21 28.94 -31.36 18.28
CA PHE A 21 28.86 -29.90 18.44
C PHE A 21 28.86 -29.17 17.09
N TYR A 22 29.61 -29.66 16.10
CA TYR A 22 29.57 -29.09 14.73
C TYR A 22 28.29 -29.39 13.99
N PHE A 23 27.61 -30.50 14.27
CA PHE A 23 26.36 -30.85 13.58
C PHE A 23 25.17 -30.01 14.03
N SER A 24 25.18 -29.46 15.25
CA SER A 24 24.14 -28.59 15.78
C SER A 24 24.19 -27.14 15.23
N LEU A 25 25.30 -26.71 14.62
CA LEU A 25 25.51 -25.37 14.09
C LEU A 25 24.98 -25.17 12.67
N VAL A 26 24.53 -26.22 11.98
CA VAL A 26 24.21 -26.17 10.54
C VAL A 26 22.74 -25.94 10.24
N LEU A 27 21.85 -25.87 11.24
CA LEU A 27 20.39 -25.81 11.02
C LEU A 27 19.73 -24.53 11.54
N ALA A 28 20.44 -23.41 11.55
CA ALA A 28 19.76 -22.14 11.68
C ALA A 28 19.08 -21.82 10.32
N GLU A 29 17.82 -22.19 10.17
CA GLU A 29 17.03 -21.86 8.98
C GLU A 29 16.97 -20.34 8.84
N GLU A 30 17.50 -19.82 7.74
CA GLU A 30 17.56 -18.37 7.50
C GLU A 30 16.16 -17.81 7.37
N LYS A 31 15.76 -16.96 8.32
CA LYS A 31 14.45 -16.33 8.31
C LYS A 31 14.38 -15.21 7.26
N ILE A 32 13.28 -15.16 6.56
CA ILE A 32 12.97 -14.10 5.60
C ILE A 32 12.56 -12.86 6.39
N LYS A 33 13.41 -11.83 6.36
CA LYS A 33 13.17 -10.56 7.03
C LYS A 33 12.42 -9.61 6.09
N ILE A 34 11.25 -9.12 6.52
CA ILE A 34 10.45 -8.16 5.78
C ILE A 34 10.27 -6.91 6.65
N GLY A 35 10.54 -5.73 6.10
CA GLY A 35 10.25 -4.47 6.75
C GLY A 35 8.78 -4.10 6.59
N LEU A 36 8.21 -3.43 7.59
CA LEU A 36 6.88 -2.82 7.53
C LEU A 36 6.99 -1.36 7.91
N LEU A 37 6.88 -0.45 6.93
CA LEU A 37 6.92 0.99 7.09
C LEU A 37 5.51 1.58 7.09
N VAL A 38 5.02 1.94 8.27
CA VAL A 38 3.67 2.50 8.46
C VAL A 38 3.68 3.57 9.55
N PRO A 39 2.76 4.54 9.54
CA PRO A 39 2.67 5.53 10.61
C PRO A 39 2.13 4.86 11.89
N THR A 40 2.97 4.76 12.92
CA THR A 40 2.55 4.30 14.24
C THR A 40 2.33 5.46 15.21
N THR A 41 2.76 6.66 14.80
CA THR A 41 2.58 7.94 15.49
C THR A 41 1.93 8.97 14.56
N GLY A 42 1.54 10.13 15.11
CA GLY A 42 0.90 11.21 14.35
C GLY A 42 -0.56 10.96 13.99
N ASP A 43 -1.10 11.80 13.11
CA ASP A 43 -2.52 11.82 12.76
C ASP A 43 -3.00 10.54 12.07
N ASN A 44 -2.11 9.89 11.33
CA ASN A 44 -2.41 8.69 10.57
C ASN A 44 -2.15 7.38 11.33
N LYS A 45 -1.87 7.43 12.65
CA LYS A 45 -1.56 6.24 13.46
C LYS A 45 -2.63 5.15 13.39
N ASN A 46 -3.90 5.53 13.32
CA ASN A 46 -5.01 4.57 13.25
C ASN A 46 -4.96 3.73 11.97
N LEU A 47 -4.61 4.34 10.83
CA LEU A 47 -4.43 3.63 9.57
C LEU A 47 -3.23 2.65 9.66
N GLY A 48 -2.11 3.11 10.23
CA GLY A 48 -0.95 2.27 10.46
C GLY A 48 -1.26 1.05 11.33
N GLN A 49 -2.03 1.24 12.41
CA GLN A 49 -2.47 0.14 13.28
C GLN A 49 -3.35 -0.89 12.54
N GLN A 50 -4.23 -0.45 11.64
CA GLN A 50 -5.04 -1.35 10.81
C GLN A 50 -4.17 -2.19 9.88
N ILE A 51 -3.14 -1.60 9.26
CA ILE A 51 -2.21 -2.33 8.40
C ILE A 51 -1.37 -3.33 9.20
N ILE A 52 -0.89 -2.96 10.38
CA ILE A 52 -0.18 -3.88 11.28
C ILE A 52 -1.07 -5.08 11.63
N LYS A 53 -2.34 -4.83 11.96
CA LYS A 53 -3.30 -5.90 12.24
C LYS A 53 -3.51 -6.81 11.03
N SER A 54 -3.66 -6.24 9.83
CA SER A 54 -3.79 -7.00 8.58
C SER A 54 -2.55 -7.85 8.29
N ALA A 55 -1.35 -7.29 8.47
CA ALA A 55 -0.10 -8.03 8.31
C ALA A 55 0.01 -9.21 9.28
N ARG A 56 -0.40 -9.03 10.53
CA ARG A 56 -0.44 -10.13 11.53
C ARG A 56 -1.42 -11.23 11.16
N ILE A 57 -2.59 -10.87 10.63
CA ILE A 57 -3.58 -11.85 10.15
C ILE A 57 -3.00 -12.64 8.98
N ALA A 58 -2.41 -11.96 8.00
CA ALA A 58 -1.80 -12.60 6.84
C ALA A 58 -0.66 -13.56 7.26
N LEU A 59 0.21 -13.17 8.19
CA LEU A 59 1.25 -14.05 8.74
C LEU A 59 0.68 -15.30 9.39
N LYS A 60 -0.42 -15.13 10.16
CA LYS A 60 -1.09 -16.25 10.81
C LYS A 60 -1.69 -17.22 9.78
N GLU A 61 -2.27 -16.71 8.70
CA GLU A 61 -2.83 -17.52 7.61
C GLU A 61 -1.75 -18.24 6.81
N ILE A 62 -0.61 -17.58 6.55
CA ILE A 62 0.54 -18.20 5.90
C ILE A 62 1.11 -19.33 6.75
N GLY A 63 1.05 -19.22 8.07
CA GLY A 63 1.49 -20.25 9.02
C GLY A 63 2.98 -20.57 8.95
N SER A 64 3.81 -19.70 8.37
CA SER A 64 5.26 -19.92 8.23
C SER A 64 6.02 -19.23 9.35
N GLU A 65 6.80 -20.00 10.10
CA GLU A 65 7.74 -19.49 11.10
C GLU A 65 8.99 -18.85 10.47
N LYS A 66 9.15 -18.96 9.16
CA LYS A 66 10.30 -18.44 8.41
C LYS A 66 10.23 -16.94 8.15
N ILE A 67 9.07 -16.30 8.32
CA ILE A 67 8.88 -14.88 8.02
C ILE A 67 8.90 -14.06 9.31
N GLU A 68 9.78 -13.06 9.35
CA GLU A 68 9.84 -12.06 10.42
C GLU A 68 9.52 -10.68 9.88
N ILE A 69 8.60 -9.97 10.55
CA ILE A 69 8.25 -8.59 10.19
C ILE A 69 8.92 -7.61 11.16
N TYR A 70 9.65 -6.64 10.60
CA TYR A 70 10.33 -5.57 11.29
C TYR A 70 9.55 -4.26 11.10
N LEU A 71 8.80 -3.87 12.12
CA LEU A 71 7.98 -2.67 12.11
C LEU A 71 8.82 -1.43 12.35
N LYS A 72 8.65 -0.39 11.52
CA LYS A 72 9.23 0.94 11.67
C LYS A 72 8.18 2.03 11.43
N ASP A 73 8.29 3.09 12.22
CA ASP A 73 7.37 4.23 12.17
C ASP A 73 7.78 5.25 11.10
N THR A 74 6.83 5.62 10.25
CA THR A 74 7.02 6.68 9.26
C THR A 74 6.52 8.04 9.75
N ASN A 75 5.60 8.08 10.73
CA ASN A 75 4.85 9.29 11.11
C ASN A 75 4.23 10.03 9.91
N SER A 76 4.10 9.38 8.75
CA SER A 76 3.73 10.02 7.47
C SER A 76 4.68 11.16 7.03
N ASP A 77 5.90 11.17 7.54
CA ASP A 77 6.95 12.18 7.28
C ASP A 77 8.05 11.59 6.39
N PRO A 78 8.48 12.28 5.32
CA PRO A 78 9.50 11.75 4.39
C PRO A 78 10.86 11.53 5.05
N ASN A 79 11.33 12.44 5.92
CA ASN A 79 12.63 12.32 6.57
C ASN A 79 12.65 11.17 7.58
N LYS A 80 11.56 11.04 8.36
CA LYS A 80 11.42 9.92 9.29
C LYS A 80 11.31 8.60 8.57
N THR A 81 10.63 8.58 7.41
CA THR A 81 10.53 7.41 6.55
C THR A 81 11.90 6.99 6.03
N LEU A 82 12.71 7.93 5.52
CA LEU A 82 14.09 7.67 5.08
C LEU A 82 14.95 7.10 6.22
N LYS A 83 14.91 7.72 7.39
CA LYS A 83 15.63 7.23 8.57
C LYS A 83 15.24 5.79 8.91
N SER A 84 13.95 5.52 8.99
CA SER A 84 13.41 4.18 9.28
C SER A 84 13.79 3.15 8.19
N ALA A 85 13.81 3.56 6.92
CA ALA A 85 14.24 2.72 5.81
C ALA A 85 15.76 2.41 5.89
N THR A 86 16.58 3.39 6.26
CA THR A 86 18.03 3.19 6.47
C THR A 86 18.29 2.19 7.59
N GLU A 87 17.57 2.30 8.72
CA GLU A 87 17.67 1.34 9.81
C GLU A 87 17.30 -0.08 9.35
N LEU A 88 16.27 -0.25 8.50
CA LEU A 88 15.91 -1.55 7.94
C LEU A 88 16.99 -2.09 6.99
N LYS A 89 17.62 -1.23 6.19
CA LYS A 89 18.76 -1.58 5.34
C LYS A 89 19.93 -2.12 6.16
N ASP A 90 20.29 -1.42 7.25
CA ASP A 90 21.39 -1.80 8.13
C ASP A 90 21.14 -3.14 8.85
N MET A 91 19.86 -3.53 9.01
CA MET A 91 19.46 -4.86 9.48
C MET A 91 19.49 -5.93 8.38
N GLY A 92 19.91 -5.60 7.15
CA GLY A 92 19.99 -6.51 6.01
C GLY A 92 18.65 -6.81 5.33
N ILE A 93 17.61 -6.01 5.61
CA ILE A 93 16.29 -6.19 4.99
C ILE A 93 16.31 -5.67 3.55
N LYS A 94 15.82 -6.49 2.62
CA LYS A 94 15.81 -6.19 1.18
C LYS A 94 14.41 -5.86 0.64
N VAL A 95 13.36 -6.27 1.35
CA VAL A 95 11.97 -6.04 0.94
C VAL A 95 11.21 -5.37 2.07
N VAL A 96 10.52 -4.30 1.75
CA VAL A 96 9.75 -3.50 2.70
C VAL A 96 8.34 -3.28 2.17
N ILE A 97 7.33 -3.57 2.98
CA ILE A 97 5.92 -3.23 2.72
C ILE A 97 5.67 -1.82 3.27
N GLY A 98 5.14 -0.95 2.44
CA GLY A 98 5.00 0.47 2.74
C GLY A 98 6.07 1.32 2.03
N PRO A 99 6.07 2.62 2.26
CA PRO A 99 5.11 3.39 3.04
C PRO A 99 3.72 3.50 2.36
N ILE A 100 2.78 4.16 3.05
CA ILE A 100 1.40 4.31 2.56
C ILE A 100 1.27 5.52 1.64
N PHE A 101 1.79 6.65 2.08
CA PHE A 101 1.59 7.94 1.44
C PHE A 101 2.67 8.24 0.41
N HIS A 102 2.26 8.90 -0.68
CA HIS A 102 3.17 9.27 -1.76
C HIS A 102 4.28 10.21 -1.31
N GLU A 103 3.97 11.15 -0.46
CA GLU A 103 4.93 12.12 0.10
C GLU A 103 6.07 11.42 0.85
N SER A 104 5.77 10.31 1.52
CA SER A 104 6.76 9.50 2.24
C SER A 104 7.76 8.78 1.33
N LEU A 105 7.55 8.79 -0.01
CA LEU A 105 8.45 8.16 -0.98
C LEU A 105 9.63 9.07 -1.39
N THR A 106 9.57 10.36 -1.07
CA THR A 106 10.41 11.44 -1.65
C THR A 106 11.90 11.13 -1.65
N TYR A 107 12.41 10.49 -0.61
CA TYR A 107 13.87 10.25 -0.46
C TYR A 107 14.25 8.77 -0.55
N LEU A 108 13.33 7.86 -0.91
CA LEU A 108 13.60 6.42 -0.84
C LEU A 108 14.57 5.91 -1.93
N GLU A 109 14.83 6.69 -2.99
CA GLU A 109 15.91 6.37 -3.95
C GLU A 109 17.30 6.32 -3.29
N GLU A 110 17.49 7.02 -2.16
CA GLU A 110 18.74 7.00 -1.41
C GLU A 110 19.02 5.63 -0.76
N VAL A 111 18.01 4.76 -0.69
CA VAL A 111 18.09 3.41 -0.11
C VAL A 111 17.82 2.37 -1.20
N SER A 112 18.58 2.46 -2.28
CA SER A 112 18.38 1.68 -3.51
C SER A 112 18.50 0.15 -3.33
N GLU A 113 19.13 -0.31 -2.24
CA GLU A 113 19.27 -1.74 -1.90
C GLU A 113 17.98 -2.38 -1.41
N ILE A 114 16.96 -1.56 -1.09
CA ILE A 114 15.64 -2.04 -0.66
C ILE A 114 14.64 -1.89 -1.80
N THR A 115 13.83 -2.92 -2.02
CA THR A 115 12.62 -2.83 -2.83
C THR A 115 11.42 -2.54 -1.94
N PHE A 116 10.75 -1.42 -2.19
CA PHE A 116 9.56 -1.01 -1.45
C PHE A 116 8.28 -1.41 -2.19
N LEU A 117 7.43 -2.18 -1.54
CA LEU A 117 6.06 -2.45 -1.97
C LEU A 117 5.15 -1.40 -1.32
N SER A 118 5.13 -0.22 -1.90
CA SER A 118 4.38 0.91 -1.35
C SER A 118 2.87 0.70 -1.49
N LEU A 119 2.12 1.02 -0.44
CA LEU A 119 0.67 0.95 -0.44
C LEU A 119 0.02 2.21 -1.07
N THR A 120 0.82 3.09 -1.67
CA THR A 120 0.32 4.25 -2.39
C THR A 120 -0.56 3.87 -3.57
N ASN A 121 -1.54 4.70 -3.86
CA ASN A 121 -2.37 4.59 -5.06
C ASN A 121 -1.74 5.27 -6.29
N ARG A 122 -0.62 5.99 -6.14
CA ARG A 122 0.11 6.65 -7.23
C ARG A 122 0.93 5.65 -8.04
N THR A 123 1.00 5.87 -9.35
CA THR A 123 1.74 5.01 -10.29
C THR A 123 2.67 5.79 -11.22
N VAL A 124 2.76 7.10 -11.03
CA VAL A 124 3.65 7.99 -11.79
C VAL A 124 4.63 8.68 -10.84
N ASN A 125 5.80 9.02 -11.35
CA ASN A 125 6.87 9.67 -10.58
C ASN A 125 7.23 8.92 -9.28
N LEU A 126 7.29 7.60 -9.36
CA LEU A 126 7.77 6.76 -8.27
C LEU A 126 9.28 6.61 -8.34
N PRO A 127 9.99 6.55 -7.20
CA PRO A 127 11.37 6.11 -7.14
C PRO A 127 11.59 4.76 -7.82
N ASN A 128 12.78 4.51 -8.39
CA ASN A 128 13.08 3.31 -9.17
C ASN A 128 12.98 2.01 -8.36
N ASN A 129 13.19 2.09 -7.06
CA ASN A 129 13.13 0.97 -6.11
C ASN A 129 11.75 0.83 -5.44
N VAL A 130 10.72 1.55 -5.94
CA VAL A 130 9.34 1.52 -5.41
C VAL A 130 8.38 0.90 -6.41
N ILE A 131 7.65 -0.09 -5.96
CA ILE A 131 6.54 -0.73 -6.67
C ILE A 131 5.23 -0.32 -5.98
N SER A 132 4.30 0.27 -6.73
CA SER A 132 2.95 0.57 -6.21
C SER A 132 2.15 -0.72 -6.08
N ALA A 133 1.82 -1.09 -4.84
CA ALA A 133 0.98 -2.24 -4.49
C ALA A 133 -0.42 -1.82 -4.01
N GLY A 134 -0.70 -0.51 -3.95
CA GLY A 134 -2.01 0.03 -3.57
C GLY A 134 -3.05 -0.10 -4.68
N ILE A 135 -4.32 0.15 -4.30
CA ILE A 135 -5.43 0.22 -5.26
C ILE A 135 -5.31 1.52 -6.05
N ASN A 136 -4.80 1.44 -7.26
CA ASN A 136 -4.55 2.57 -8.14
C ASN A 136 -5.72 2.85 -9.10
N ALA A 137 -5.66 3.98 -9.82
CA ALA A 137 -6.70 4.40 -10.76
C ALA A 137 -6.96 3.35 -11.86
N THR A 138 -5.93 2.66 -12.35
CA THR A 138 -6.09 1.63 -13.39
C THR A 138 -6.89 0.43 -12.88
N SER A 139 -6.61 -0.06 -11.66
CA SER A 139 -7.35 -1.17 -11.06
C SER A 139 -8.82 -0.82 -10.79
N GLN A 140 -9.08 0.41 -10.34
CA GLN A 140 -10.44 0.93 -10.15
C GLN A 140 -11.19 1.00 -11.48
N LEU A 141 -10.58 1.56 -12.53
CA LEU A 141 -11.20 1.66 -13.86
C LEU A 141 -11.44 0.29 -14.50
N ASN A 142 -10.57 -0.69 -14.27
CA ASN A 142 -10.81 -2.06 -14.73
C ASN A 142 -12.03 -2.69 -14.04
N THR A 143 -12.26 -2.40 -12.77
CA THR A 143 -13.46 -2.87 -12.06
C THR A 143 -14.71 -2.18 -12.58
N ILE A 144 -14.66 -0.85 -12.78
CA ILE A 144 -15.76 -0.07 -13.39
C ILE A 144 -16.07 -0.59 -14.79
N LYS A 145 -15.04 -0.89 -15.61
CA LYS A 145 -15.22 -1.46 -16.94
C LYS A 145 -15.99 -2.77 -16.89
N LYS A 146 -15.63 -3.71 -16.01
CA LYS A 146 -16.36 -4.96 -15.82
C LYS A 146 -17.82 -4.73 -15.44
N PHE A 147 -18.07 -3.76 -14.55
CA PHE A 147 -19.45 -3.39 -14.19
C PHE A 147 -20.24 -2.86 -15.38
N ILE A 148 -19.66 -1.97 -16.20
CA ILE A 148 -20.27 -1.42 -17.42
C ILE A 148 -20.59 -2.53 -18.41
N GLU A 149 -19.66 -3.45 -18.64
CA GLU A 149 -19.83 -4.59 -19.56
C GLU A 149 -20.91 -5.55 -19.06
N ASN A 150 -20.89 -5.94 -17.79
CA ASN A 150 -21.87 -6.86 -17.20
C ASN A 150 -23.30 -6.31 -17.16
N ASN A 151 -23.47 -4.96 -17.12
CA ASN A 151 -24.78 -4.32 -17.11
C ASN A 151 -25.16 -3.70 -18.46
N GLU A 152 -24.42 -4.03 -19.53
CA GLU A 152 -24.68 -3.56 -20.91
C GLU A 152 -24.84 -2.04 -21.05
N ILE A 153 -24.09 -1.26 -20.23
CA ILE A 153 -24.17 0.19 -20.22
C ILE A 153 -23.54 0.75 -21.50
N LYS A 154 -24.36 1.38 -22.34
CA LYS A 154 -23.95 1.84 -23.68
C LYS A 154 -23.32 3.24 -23.68
N LYS A 155 -23.62 4.07 -22.70
CA LYS A 155 -23.12 5.46 -22.64
C LYS A 155 -22.50 5.76 -21.28
N THR A 156 -21.26 6.21 -21.29
CA THR A 156 -20.49 6.54 -20.09
C THR A 156 -19.94 7.95 -20.19
N ILE A 157 -20.17 8.75 -19.17
CA ILE A 157 -19.55 10.07 -18.99
C ILE A 157 -18.57 9.96 -17.84
N PHE A 158 -17.33 10.39 -18.05
CA PHE A 158 -16.30 10.41 -17.04
C PHE A 158 -16.02 11.82 -16.56
N LEU A 159 -16.04 12.04 -15.27
CA LEU A 159 -15.76 13.33 -14.63
C LEU A 159 -14.48 13.22 -13.83
N THR A 160 -13.49 14.07 -14.11
CA THR A 160 -12.24 14.13 -13.37
C THR A 160 -12.09 15.51 -12.75
N PRO A 161 -11.84 15.62 -11.44
CA PRO A 161 -11.51 16.91 -10.85
C PRO A 161 -10.14 17.39 -11.36
N LYS A 162 -9.99 18.71 -11.49
CA LYS A 162 -8.71 19.34 -11.85
C LYS A 162 -7.78 19.36 -10.64
N LEU A 163 -7.00 18.30 -10.49
CA LEU A 163 -6.07 18.08 -9.39
C LEU A 163 -4.76 17.46 -9.91
N ASP A 164 -3.75 17.41 -9.06
CA ASP A 164 -2.39 16.93 -9.40
C ASP A 164 -2.34 15.51 -9.97
N TYR A 165 -3.32 14.68 -9.64
CA TYR A 165 -3.42 13.31 -10.16
C TYR A 165 -4.13 13.17 -11.51
N GLU A 166 -4.44 14.28 -12.20
CA GLU A 166 -5.08 14.24 -13.54
C GLU A 166 -4.28 13.41 -14.55
N VAL A 167 -2.94 13.49 -14.47
CA VAL A 167 -2.04 12.72 -15.35
C VAL A 167 -2.20 11.22 -15.13
N GLU A 168 -2.33 10.78 -13.88
CA GLU A 168 -2.56 9.37 -13.53
C GLU A 168 -3.90 8.88 -14.03
N ILE A 169 -4.96 9.69 -13.88
CA ILE A 169 -6.29 9.35 -14.38
C ILE A 169 -6.28 9.19 -15.90
N LYS A 170 -5.65 10.13 -16.64
CA LYS A 170 -5.50 10.02 -18.11
C LYS A 170 -4.76 8.75 -18.52
N LYS A 171 -3.67 8.42 -17.82
CA LYS A 171 -2.91 7.17 -18.04
C LYS A 171 -3.77 5.94 -17.75
N ALA A 172 -4.50 5.95 -16.65
CA ALA A 172 -5.37 4.84 -16.24
C ALA A 172 -6.53 4.61 -17.22
N ILE A 173 -7.16 5.67 -17.72
CA ILE A 173 -8.19 5.59 -18.78
C ILE A 173 -7.63 4.88 -20.02
N LYS A 174 -6.42 5.29 -20.46
CA LYS A 174 -5.75 4.67 -21.62
C LYS A 174 -5.43 3.19 -21.38
N GLN A 175 -4.91 2.85 -20.20
CA GLN A 175 -4.50 1.49 -19.85
C GLN A 175 -5.69 0.54 -19.66
N SER A 176 -6.79 1.00 -19.05
CA SER A 176 -7.99 0.19 -18.82
C SER A 176 -8.75 -0.12 -20.12
N LYS A 177 -8.49 0.66 -21.19
CA LYS A 177 -9.27 0.60 -22.44
C LYS A 177 -10.78 0.76 -22.21
N LEU A 178 -11.15 1.52 -21.19
CA LEU A 178 -12.55 1.84 -20.89
C LEU A 178 -13.13 2.69 -22.03
N LYS A 179 -14.27 2.29 -22.57
CA LYS A 179 -14.99 3.06 -23.59
C LYS A 179 -15.72 4.22 -22.88
N ILE A 180 -15.24 5.43 -23.10
CA ILE A 180 -15.80 6.65 -22.54
C ILE A 180 -16.39 7.47 -23.67
N ASN A 181 -17.69 7.82 -23.60
CA ASN A 181 -18.36 8.64 -24.60
C ASN A 181 -17.96 10.11 -24.49
N LYS A 182 -17.86 10.61 -23.25
CA LYS A 182 -17.44 11.98 -22.96
C LYS A 182 -16.61 12.01 -21.68
N HIS A 183 -15.53 12.79 -21.71
CA HIS A 183 -14.68 13.05 -20.55
C HIS A 183 -14.64 14.55 -20.28
N TYR A 184 -14.99 14.95 -19.06
CA TYR A 184 -14.96 16.33 -18.61
C TYR A 184 -14.00 16.47 -17.43
N ILE A 185 -13.23 17.54 -17.46
CA ILE A 185 -12.41 17.96 -16.32
C ILE A 185 -13.16 19.13 -15.67
N TYR A 186 -13.41 19.05 -14.38
CA TYR A 186 -14.16 20.06 -13.64
C TYR A 186 -13.33 20.71 -12.54
N ASP A 187 -13.62 21.99 -12.28
CA ASP A 187 -13.04 22.74 -11.17
C ASP A 187 -13.74 22.34 -9.87
N ILE A 188 -12.96 22.05 -8.83
CA ILE A 188 -13.49 21.61 -7.51
C ILE A 188 -14.02 22.76 -6.67
N GLU A 189 -13.86 24.02 -7.12
CA GLU A 189 -14.35 25.19 -6.40
C GLU A 189 -15.89 25.14 -6.28
N PRO A 190 -16.45 25.15 -5.06
CA PRO A 190 -17.88 24.96 -4.83
C PRO A 190 -18.77 25.94 -5.62
N THR A 191 -18.33 27.20 -5.76
CA THR A 191 -19.05 28.25 -6.49
C THR A 191 -19.18 27.97 -7.98
N LYS A 192 -18.27 27.20 -8.56
CA LYS A 192 -18.24 26.84 -9.98
C LYS A 192 -18.86 25.46 -10.25
N LEU A 193 -18.92 24.60 -9.26
CA LEU A 193 -19.29 23.20 -9.42
C LEU A 193 -20.71 23.04 -9.99
N THR A 194 -21.69 23.71 -9.40
CA THR A 194 -23.11 23.65 -9.84
C THR A 194 -23.25 24.01 -11.31
N ALA A 195 -22.70 25.16 -11.73
CA ALA A 195 -22.78 25.61 -13.11
C ALA A 195 -22.12 24.65 -14.11
N GLN A 196 -21.01 24.03 -13.72
CA GLN A 196 -20.33 23.00 -14.53
C GLN A 196 -21.16 21.73 -14.65
N ILE A 197 -21.75 21.24 -13.56
CA ILE A 197 -22.62 20.05 -13.57
C ILE A 197 -23.86 20.30 -14.44
N GLU A 198 -24.52 21.45 -14.31
CA GLU A 198 -25.65 21.83 -15.16
C GLU A 198 -25.28 21.83 -16.64
N LYS A 199 -24.11 22.40 -16.99
CA LYS A 199 -23.60 22.41 -18.36
C LYS A 199 -23.29 21.01 -18.91
N ILE A 200 -22.72 20.13 -18.08
CA ILE A 200 -22.33 18.77 -18.48
C ILE A 200 -23.55 17.89 -18.67
N THR A 201 -24.51 17.98 -17.77
CA THR A 201 -25.70 17.11 -17.73
C THR A 201 -26.87 17.64 -18.53
N ASN A 202 -26.83 18.92 -18.95
CA ASN A 202 -27.99 19.69 -19.47
C ASN A 202 -29.19 19.74 -18.49
N TYR A 203 -28.92 19.52 -17.21
CA TYR A 203 -29.92 19.53 -16.15
C TYR A 203 -29.78 20.82 -15.34
N LYS A 204 -30.81 21.63 -15.30
CA LYS A 204 -30.86 22.85 -14.48
C LYS A 204 -31.44 22.50 -13.12
N ILE A 205 -30.69 22.75 -12.07
CA ILE A 205 -31.17 22.67 -10.69
C ILE A 205 -32.10 23.83 -10.48
N ARG A 206 -33.41 23.56 -10.36
CA ARG A 206 -34.37 24.62 -10.05
C ARG A 206 -34.22 25.00 -8.58
N LYS A 207 -33.91 26.27 -8.29
CA LYS A 207 -33.87 26.83 -6.92
C LYS A 207 -35.09 26.47 -6.09
N GLN A 208 -36.26 26.41 -6.72
CA GLN A 208 -37.52 26.07 -6.09
C GLN A 208 -37.54 24.71 -5.39
N ASN A 209 -36.85 23.72 -5.95
CA ASN A 209 -36.76 22.38 -5.32
C ASN A 209 -35.88 22.37 -4.07
N LEU A 210 -34.86 23.21 -4.04
CA LEU A 210 -33.97 23.32 -2.87
C LEU A 210 -34.69 23.99 -1.69
N ASP A 211 -35.45 25.08 -1.98
CA ASP A 211 -36.24 25.80 -0.97
C ASP A 211 -37.37 24.91 -0.40
N ASP A 212 -37.98 24.07 -1.22
CA ASP A 212 -39.04 23.14 -0.80
C ASP A 212 -38.44 21.97 0.03
N GLU A 213 -37.25 21.55 -0.28
CA GLU A 213 -36.55 20.48 0.48
C GLU A 213 -36.02 20.99 1.82
N ILE A 214 -35.50 22.22 1.87
CA ILE A 214 -35.13 22.91 3.11
C ILE A 214 -36.34 23.07 4.02
N ARG A 215 -37.48 23.54 3.49
CA ARG A 215 -38.74 23.66 4.25
C ARG A 215 -39.25 22.32 4.78
N ARG A 216 -39.09 21.21 4.04
CA ARG A 216 -39.47 19.87 4.50
C ARG A 216 -38.59 19.42 5.66
N VAL A 217 -37.28 19.66 5.61
CA VAL A 217 -36.34 19.32 6.66
C VAL A 217 -36.58 20.15 7.91
N GLU A 218 -36.82 21.47 7.75
CA GLU A 218 -37.17 22.36 8.87
C GLU A 218 -38.48 21.93 9.55
N ASN A 219 -39.50 21.58 8.78
CA ASN A 219 -40.79 21.11 9.31
C ASN A 219 -40.70 19.71 9.96
N SER A 220 -39.78 18.85 9.53
CA SER A 220 -39.58 17.53 10.15
C SER A 220 -38.80 17.58 11.48
N ASN A 221 -38.11 18.68 11.74
CA ASN A 221 -37.38 18.90 13.01
C ASN A 221 -38.23 19.62 14.07
N LEU A 222 -39.49 19.90 13.78
CA LEU A 222 -40.47 20.59 14.66
C LEU A 222 -41.53 19.62 15.27
N ILE A 223 -41.36 18.32 15.09
CA ILE A 223 -42.11 17.21 15.72
C ILE A 223 -41.12 16.39 16.58
#